data_d87fd1a743f065406602ae7df434150d
#
_entry.id   d87fd1a743f065406602ae7df434150d
#
_cell.length_a   1.000
_cell.length_b   1.000
_cell.length_c   1.000
_cell.angle_alpha   90.00
_cell.angle_beta   90.00
_cell.angle_gamma   90.00
#
_symmetry.space_group_name_H-M   'P 1'
#
loop_
_entity.id
_entity.type
_entity.pdbx_description
1 polymer ?
#
loop_
_entity_poly.entity_id
_entity_poly.type
_entity_poly.pdbx_seq_one_letter_code
_entity_poly.pdbx_strand_id
1 'polypeptide(L)'
;PTRNIDKMWHLHMLSPVSYIKDCTKLFGCILDHDGGFGALPEEEPALKATFEKTAELWMKEYGEVYADDPSSQVVDCWHDCEGRCWHACSSISQELVA
;
A
#
# COMPACT_ATOMS: atom_id res chain seq x y z
N PRO A 1 4.19 -0.71 1.81
CA PRO A 1 4.98 -0.05 0.77
C PRO A 1 5.60 1.25 1.27
N THR A 2 6.57 1.78 0.50
CA THR A 2 7.04 3.14 0.73
C THR A 2 5.97 4.14 0.33
N ARG A 3 6.12 5.39 0.78
CA ARG A 3 5.19 6.46 0.44
C ARG A 3 5.04 6.64 -1.07
N ASN A 4 6.14 6.61 -1.80
CA ASN A 4 6.11 6.79 -3.25
C ASN A 4 5.41 5.65 -3.97
N ILE A 5 5.65 4.41 -3.54
CA ILE A 5 4.97 3.24 -4.09
C ILE A 5 3.47 3.33 -3.80
N ASP A 6 3.10 3.70 -2.58
CA ASP A 6 1.70 3.84 -2.18
C ASP A 6 0.98 4.90 -3.02
N LYS A 7 1.62 6.04 -3.26
CA LYS A 7 1.05 7.08 -4.12
C LYS A 7 0.84 6.60 -5.56
N MET A 8 1.80 5.90 -6.11
CA MET A 8 1.66 5.35 -7.47
C MET A 8 0.58 4.28 -7.52
N TRP A 9 0.47 3.48 -6.48
CA TRP A 9 -0.60 2.49 -6.36
C TRP A 9 -1.97 3.15 -6.36
N HIS A 10 -2.15 4.22 -5.57
CA HIS A 10 -3.40 4.99 -5.55
C HIS A 10 -3.74 5.55 -6.93
N LEU A 11 -2.77 6.13 -7.62
CA LEU A 11 -2.99 6.65 -8.98
C LEU A 11 -3.38 5.54 -9.95
N HIS A 12 -2.77 4.37 -9.83
CA HIS A 12 -3.10 3.22 -10.66
C HIS A 12 -4.54 2.75 -10.44
N MET A 13 -4.98 2.70 -9.18
CA MET A 13 -6.36 2.33 -8.84
C MET A 13 -7.40 3.33 -9.37
N LEU A 14 -7.03 4.58 -9.57
CA LEU A 14 -7.91 5.60 -10.14
C LEU A 14 -8.15 5.38 -11.65
N SER A 15 -7.38 4.52 -12.29
CA SER A 15 -7.60 4.06 -13.65
C SER A 15 -8.08 2.60 -13.60
N PRO A 16 -9.34 2.35 -13.26
CA PRO A 16 -9.80 1.02 -12.85
C PRO A 16 -9.66 -0.04 -13.94
N VAL A 17 -9.87 0.31 -15.20
CA VAL A 17 -9.70 -0.65 -16.29
C VAL A 17 -8.24 -1.09 -16.43
N SER A 18 -7.33 -0.14 -16.42
CA SER A 18 -5.89 -0.43 -16.45
C SER A 18 -5.46 -1.24 -15.23
N TYR A 19 -5.95 -0.86 -14.06
CA TYR A 19 -5.64 -1.54 -12.81
C TYR A 19 -6.07 -3.01 -12.84
N ILE A 20 -7.30 -3.28 -13.29
CA ILE A 20 -7.82 -4.64 -13.41
C ILE A 20 -7.01 -5.47 -14.40
N LYS A 21 -6.70 -4.90 -15.55
CA LYS A 21 -5.90 -5.58 -16.59
C LYS A 21 -4.50 -5.92 -16.08
N ASP A 22 -3.84 -4.94 -15.48
CA ASP A 22 -2.47 -5.11 -14.99
C ASP A 22 -2.39 -6.11 -13.84
N CYS A 23 -3.32 -6.01 -12.88
CA CYS A 23 -3.38 -6.97 -11.77
C CYS A 23 -3.65 -8.39 -12.28
N THR A 24 -4.59 -8.55 -13.19
CA THR A 24 -4.92 -9.86 -13.74
C THR A 24 -3.73 -10.47 -14.47
N LYS A 25 -3.01 -9.65 -15.23
CA LYS A 25 -1.82 -10.09 -15.96
C LYS A 25 -0.68 -10.50 -15.02
N LEU A 26 -0.44 -9.74 -13.97
CA LEU A 26 0.70 -9.95 -13.07
C LEU A 26 0.42 -10.97 -11.97
N PHE A 27 -0.80 -11.00 -11.44
CA PHE A 27 -1.15 -11.78 -10.26
C PHE A 27 -2.26 -12.81 -10.49
N GLY A 28 -2.95 -12.74 -11.62
CA GLY A 28 -4.12 -13.58 -11.88
C GLY A 28 -5.39 -13.13 -11.17
N CYS A 29 -5.34 -12.07 -10.41
CA CYS A 29 -6.49 -11.53 -9.67
C CYS A 29 -6.26 -10.06 -9.35
N ILE A 30 -7.30 -9.36 -8.93
CA ILE A 30 -7.18 -7.97 -8.49
C ILE A 30 -6.48 -7.92 -7.13
N LEU A 31 -5.46 -7.10 -7.05
CA LEU A 31 -4.77 -6.82 -5.79
C LEU A 31 -5.57 -5.78 -5.00
N ASP A 32 -6.11 -6.20 -3.87
CA ASP A 32 -6.86 -5.31 -2.98
C ASP A 32 -5.93 -4.38 -2.21
N HIS A 33 -6.45 -3.21 -1.86
CA HIS A 33 -5.72 -2.19 -1.11
C HIS A 33 -6.43 -1.95 0.22
N ASP A 34 -5.79 -2.33 1.32
CA ASP A 34 -6.28 -2.03 2.67
C ASP A 34 -5.80 -0.64 3.08
N GLY A 35 -6.60 0.36 2.78
CA GLY A 35 -6.23 1.76 3.01
C GLY A 35 -6.22 2.19 4.46
N GLY A 36 -6.73 1.37 5.36
CA GLY A 36 -6.76 1.68 6.79
C GLY A 36 -5.73 0.94 7.63
N PHE A 37 -4.99 0.04 7.01
CA PHE A 37 -4.03 -0.79 7.75
C PHE A 37 -2.92 0.06 8.38
N GLY A 38 -2.73 -0.08 9.68
CA GLY A 38 -1.72 0.66 10.43
C GLY A 38 -2.22 1.97 11.04
N ALA A 39 -3.47 2.35 10.78
CA ALA A 39 -4.05 3.59 11.32
C ALA A 39 -4.33 3.51 12.82
N LEU A 40 -4.54 2.31 13.34
CA LEU A 40 -4.81 2.09 14.76
C LEU A 40 -3.50 1.81 15.51
N PRO A 41 -3.36 2.30 16.77
CA PRO A 41 -2.14 2.06 17.55
C PRO A 41 -1.78 0.59 17.71
N GLU A 42 -2.76 -0.29 17.84
CA GLU A 42 -2.54 -1.73 17.99
C GLU A 42 -2.05 -2.40 16.71
N GLU A 43 -2.21 -1.75 15.57
CA GLU A 43 -1.74 -2.26 14.27
C GLU A 43 -0.30 -1.82 13.95
N GLU A 44 0.23 -0.85 14.69
CA GLU A 44 1.56 -0.31 14.41
C GLU A 44 2.67 -1.38 14.40
N PRO A 45 2.74 -2.31 15.38
CA PRO A 45 3.75 -3.36 15.33
C PRO A 45 3.63 -4.26 14.11
N ALA A 46 2.40 -4.60 13.70
CA ALA A 46 2.16 -5.42 12.52
C ALA A 46 2.55 -4.68 11.24
N LEU A 47 2.25 -3.39 11.16
CA LEU A 47 2.64 -2.54 10.03
C LEU A 47 4.17 -2.50 9.88
N LYS A 48 4.86 -2.28 10.98
CA LYS A 48 6.32 -2.24 11.00
C LYS A 48 6.93 -3.58 10.59
N ALA A 49 6.43 -4.68 11.14
CA ALA A 49 6.91 -6.02 10.80
C ALA A 49 6.70 -6.34 9.32
N THR A 50 5.55 -5.97 8.78
CA THR A 50 5.23 -6.17 7.36
C THR A 50 6.16 -5.34 6.47
N PHE A 51 6.44 -4.10 6.86
CA PHE A 51 7.38 -3.25 6.12
C PHE A 51 8.80 -3.84 6.12
N GLU A 52 9.27 -4.31 7.27
CA GLU A 52 10.58 -4.96 7.39
C GLU A 52 10.67 -6.21 6.51
N LYS A 53 9.60 -6.99 6.47
CA LYS A 53 9.53 -8.17 5.58
C LYS A 53 9.63 -7.78 4.12
N THR A 54 8.95 -6.73 3.72
CA THR A 54 9.02 -6.20 2.35
C THR A 54 10.45 -5.76 2.03
N ALA A 55 11.09 -5.06 2.97
CA ALA A 55 12.47 -4.60 2.79
C ALA A 55 13.46 -5.77 2.61
N GLU A 56 13.27 -6.84 3.37
CA GLU A 56 14.08 -8.06 3.23
C GLU A 56 13.91 -8.69 1.87
N LEU A 57 12.67 -8.83 1.41
CA LEU A 57 12.37 -9.41 0.10
C LEU A 57 12.93 -8.56 -1.04
N TRP A 58 12.85 -7.24 -0.91
CA TRP A 58 13.41 -6.31 -1.88
C TRP A 58 14.92 -6.45 -1.99
N MET A 59 15.61 -6.49 -0.83
CA MET A 59 17.05 -6.68 -0.80
C MET A 59 17.46 -8.02 -1.44
N LYS A 60 16.71 -9.08 -1.15
CA LYS A 60 16.96 -10.41 -1.71
C LYS A 60 16.80 -10.41 -3.22
N GLU A 61 15.75 -9.76 -3.73
CA GLU A 61 15.43 -9.78 -5.15
C GLU A 61 16.29 -8.84 -5.98
N TYR A 62 16.54 -7.63 -5.46
CA TYR A 62 17.19 -6.57 -6.23
C TYR A 62 18.60 -6.20 -5.74
N GLY A 63 18.99 -6.67 -4.57
CA GLY A 63 20.31 -6.37 -4.01
C GLY A 63 20.50 -4.92 -3.60
N GLU A 64 19.40 -4.20 -3.36
CA GLU A 64 19.45 -2.79 -2.97
C GLU A 64 18.55 -2.51 -1.78
N VAL A 65 18.80 -1.41 -1.07
CA VAL A 65 18.01 -0.99 0.07
C VAL A 65 16.64 -0.51 -0.39
N TYR A 66 15.58 -1.02 0.25
CA TYR A 66 14.20 -0.67 -0.11
C TYR A 66 13.85 0.78 0.24
N ALA A 67 14.25 1.25 1.41
CA ALA A 67 13.97 2.60 1.88
C ALA A 67 15.14 3.09 2.73
N ASP A 68 15.94 3.97 2.17
CA ASP A 68 17.10 4.57 2.83
C ASP A 68 16.80 5.97 3.38
N ASP A 69 15.68 6.57 2.96
CA ASP A 69 15.24 7.88 3.38
C ASP A 69 14.08 7.74 4.37
N PRO A 70 14.15 8.37 5.57
CA PRO A 70 13.05 8.35 6.53
C PRO A 70 11.71 8.80 5.95
N SER A 71 11.71 9.69 4.95
CA SER A 71 10.49 10.12 4.28
C SER A 71 9.87 9.03 3.40
N SER A 72 10.62 7.99 3.09
CA SER A 72 10.17 6.86 2.28
C SER A 72 9.58 5.73 3.12
N GLN A 73 9.51 5.88 4.43
CA GLN A 73 8.96 4.85 5.30
C GLN A 73 7.49 4.61 5.01
N VAL A 74 7.02 3.44 5.46
CA VAL A 74 5.63 3.06 5.27
C VAL A 74 4.69 4.06 5.91
N VAL A 75 3.62 4.36 5.19
CA VAL A 75 2.53 5.18 5.70
C VAL A 75 1.23 4.43 5.49
N ASP A 76 0.28 4.64 6.39
CA ASP A 76 -1.08 4.17 6.18
C ASP A 76 -1.82 5.16 5.26
N CYS A 77 -2.98 4.76 4.78
CA CYS A 77 -3.77 5.60 3.88
C CYS A 77 -4.23 6.90 4.54
N TRP A 78 -4.35 6.90 5.86
CA TRP A 78 -4.73 8.09 6.62
C TRP A 78 -3.75 9.23 6.40
N HIS A 79 -2.45 8.96 6.54
CA HIS A 79 -1.42 9.97 6.42
C HIS A 79 -1.19 10.40 4.97
N ASP A 80 -1.23 9.46 4.05
CA ASP A 80 -0.95 9.72 2.64
C ASP A 80 -2.14 10.32 1.92
N CYS A 81 -3.35 10.01 2.38
CA CYS A 81 -4.59 10.41 1.75
C CYS A 81 -5.36 11.45 2.55
N GLU A 82 -4.68 12.45 3.09
CA GLU A 82 -5.29 13.48 3.89
C GLU A 82 -6.62 13.98 3.33
N GLY A 83 -7.66 13.94 4.15
CA GLY A 83 -8.98 14.43 3.80
C GLY A 83 -9.74 13.52 2.84
N ARG A 84 -9.71 13.84 1.56
CA ARG A 84 -10.59 13.18 0.58
C ARG A 84 -10.22 11.72 0.31
N CYS A 85 -8.95 11.44 0.18
CA CYS A 85 -8.50 10.09 -0.17
C CYS A 85 -8.73 9.13 0.98
N TRP A 86 -8.59 9.60 2.22
CA TRP A 86 -8.85 8.76 3.38
C TRP A 86 -10.26 8.18 3.36
N HIS A 87 -11.26 9.01 3.09
CA HIS A 87 -12.65 8.55 3.04
C HIS A 87 -12.85 7.54 1.91
N ALA A 88 -12.30 7.81 0.74
CA ALA A 88 -12.44 6.91 -0.40
C ALA A 88 -11.76 5.56 -0.13
N CYS A 89 -10.53 5.57 0.34
CA CYS A 89 -9.76 4.34 0.60
C CYS A 89 -10.40 3.51 1.71
N SER A 90 -10.73 4.12 2.82
CA SER A 90 -11.30 3.41 3.97
C SER A 90 -12.67 2.82 3.65
N SER A 91 -13.54 3.59 2.99
CA SER A 91 -14.89 3.14 2.64
C SER A 91 -14.83 1.99 1.64
N ILE A 92 -14.02 2.12 0.61
CA ILE A 92 -13.89 1.08 -0.42
C ILE A 92 -13.31 -0.19 0.17
N SER A 93 -12.27 -0.09 0.97
CA SER A 93 -11.66 -1.26 1.59
C SER A 93 -12.64 -2.01 2.47
N GLN A 94 -13.43 -1.31 3.26
CA GLN A 94 -14.43 -1.93 4.12
C GLN A 94 -15.52 -2.65 3.30
N GLU A 95 -15.97 -2.06 2.21
CA GLU A 95 -16.97 -2.65 1.35
C GLU A 95 -16.46 -3.87 0.59
N LEU A 96 -15.22 -3.83 0.11
CA LEU A 96 -14.64 -4.90 -0.71
C LEU A 96 -14.12 -6.06 0.13
N VAL A 97 -13.64 -5.81 1.34
CA VAL A 97 -13.07 -6.83 2.21
C VAL A 97 -14.11 -7.44 3.14
N ALA A 98 -15.13 -6.70 3.46
CA ALA A 98 -16.24 -7.20 4.27
C ALA A 98 -17.12 -8.15 3.48
#